data_15ff00b898d801451280e23f3fbec8e0
#
_entry.id   15ff00b898d801451280e23f3fbec8e0
#
_cell.length_a   1.000
_cell.length_b   1.000
_cell.length_c   1.000
_cell.angle_alpha   90.00
_cell.angle_beta   90.00
_cell.angle_gamma   90.00
#
_symmetry.space_group_name_H-M   'P 1'
#
loop_
_entity.id
_entity.type
_entity.pdbx_description
1 polymer ?
#
loop_
_entity_poly.entity_id
_entity_poly.type
_entity_poly.pdbx_seq_one_letter_code
_entity_poly.pdbx_strand_id
1 'polypeptide(L)'
;MSNSMAVVSDLLINVFNSILAIEKQTLERGALKEVTLSELHTIEAIGLSFKRMTEVASLLNINVSTLTVSINKLVKKGYVERKYSEEDRRVVLVGLTHKGMLAYRIHESFHAVMVKVMIKGLKEEECKELIDSLKRLNTFFKDEYGLNR
;
A
#
# COMPACT_ATOMS: atom_id res chain seq x y z
N MET A 1 -17.62 27.22 -3.69
CA MET A 1 -17.64 25.80 -4.09
C MET A 1 -19.07 25.34 -4.29
N SER A 2 -19.33 24.51 -5.29
CA SER A 2 -20.64 23.88 -5.39
C SER A 2 -20.85 22.96 -4.18
N ASN A 3 -22.10 22.72 -3.80
CA ASN A 3 -22.43 21.81 -2.69
C ASN A 3 -21.78 20.41 -2.89
N SER A 4 -21.72 19.94 -4.13
CA SER A 4 -21.07 18.66 -4.49
C SER A 4 -19.57 18.64 -4.20
N MET A 5 -18.84 19.73 -4.44
CA MET A 5 -17.40 19.82 -4.13
C MET A 5 -17.13 19.74 -2.63
N ALA A 6 -17.93 20.43 -1.83
CA ALA A 6 -17.81 20.37 -0.37
C ALA A 6 -18.06 18.96 0.16
N VAL A 7 -19.12 18.31 -0.31
CA VAL A 7 -19.46 16.93 0.06
C VAL A 7 -18.36 15.95 -0.33
N VAL A 8 -17.81 16.04 -1.55
CA VAL A 8 -16.72 15.17 -2.00
C VAL A 8 -15.47 15.40 -1.17
N SER A 9 -15.13 16.65 -0.85
CA SER A 9 -13.97 16.98 -0.01
C SER A 9 -14.10 16.35 1.39
N ASP A 10 -15.22 16.54 2.04
CA ASP A 10 -15.48 16.01 3.38
C ASP A 10 -15.45 14.47 3.39
N LEU A 11 -16.04 13.84 2.37
CA LEU A 11 -16.03 12.38 2.24
C LEU A 11 -14.63 11.84 2.01
N LEU A 12 -13.82 12.46 1.16
CA LEU A 12 -12.44 12.05 0.92
C LEU A 12 -11.61 12.10 2.21
N ILE A 13 -11.71 13.20 2.96
CA ILE A 13 -10.99 13.35 4.24
C ILE A 13 -11.46 12.30 5.25
N ASN A 14 -12.74 12.12 5.41
CA ASN A 14 -13.31 11.19 6.39
C ASN A 14 -12.99 9.73 6.02
N VAL A 15 -13.09 9.35 4.75
CA VAL A 15 -12.77 8.00 4.27
C VAL A 15 -11.29 7.72 4.48
N PHE A 16 -10.41 8.65 4.09
CA PHE A 16 -8.96 8.50 4.28
C PHE A 16 -8.58 8.30 5.75
N ASN A 17 -9.10 9.15 6.64
CA ASN A 17 -8.84 9.03 8.08
C ASN A 17 -9.40 7.73 8.66
N SER A 18 -10.58 7.30 8.20
CA SER A 18 -11.19 6.04 8.64
C SER A 18 -10.37 4.82 8.20
N ILE A 19 -9.85 4.81 6.96
CA ILE A 19 -8.97 3.75 6.47
C ILE A 19 -7.74 3.61 7.37
N LEU A 20 -7.03 4.70 7.62
CA LEU A 20 -5.83 4.67 8.48
C LEU A 20 -6.16 4.22 9.92
N ALA A 21 -7.27 4.69 10.49
CA ALA A 21 -7.68 4.31 11.84
C ALA A 21 -8.04 2.81 11.94
N ILE A 22 -8.74 2.27 10.94
CA ILE A 22 -9.13 0.85 10.90
C ILE A 22 -7.90 -0.04 10.68
N GLU A 23 -6.99 0.33 9.78
CA GLU A 23 -5.74 -0.39 9.55
C GLU A 23 -4.92 -0.47 10.85
N LYS A 24 -4.74 0.66 11.53
CA LYS A 24 -4.04 0.71 12.82
C LYS A 24 -4.71 -0.17 13.88
N GLN A 25 -6.03 -0.07 14.02
CA GLN A 25 -6.81 -0.86 14.98
C GLN A 25 -6.72 -2.36 14.68
N THR A 26 -6.75 -2.75 13.40
CA THR A 26 -6.62 -4.13 12.96
C THR A 26 -5.24 -4.71 13.32
N LEU A 27 -4.19 -3.92 13.14
CA LEU A 27 -2.83 -4.32 13.55
C LEU A 27 -2.74 -4.51 15.08
N GLU A 28 -3.23 -3.56 15.86
CA GLU A 28 -3.15 -3.59 17.33
C GLU A 28 -3.90 -4.77 17.96
N ARG A 29 -4.99 -5.20 17.34
CA ARG A 29 -5.89 -6.25 17.89
C ARG A 29 -5.71 -7.63 17.26
N GLY A 30 -5.01 -7.73 16.15
CA GLY A 30 -4.90 -8.95 15.36
C GLY A 30 -3.61 -9.73 15.54
N ALA A 31 -3.42 -10.71 14.65
CA ALA A 31 -2.20 -11.53 14.58
C ALA A 31 -0.95 -10.74 14.17
N LEU A 32 -1.12 -9.51 13.67
CA LEU A 32 -0.05 -8.64 13.18
C LEU A 32 0.33 -7.53 14.15
N LYS A 33 0.02 -7.65 15.44
CA LYS A 33 0.26 -6.62 16.46
C LYS A 33 1.73 -6.18 16.63
N GLU A 34 2.67 -6.97 16.16
CA GLU A 34 4.10 -6.64 16.13
C GLU A 34 4.52 -5.80 14.91
N VAL A 35 3.62 -5.65 13.93
CA VAL A 35 3.86 -4.90 12.69
C VAL A 35 3.30 -3.49 12.83
N THR A 36 4.12 -2.49 12.52
CA THR A 36 3.64 -1.10 12.44
C THR A 36 2.92 -0.86 11.12
N LEU A 37 2.12 0.21 11.04
CA LEU A 37 1.44 0.59 9.79
C LEU A 37 2.44 0.85 8.66
N SER A 38 3.55 1.51 8.94
CA SER A 38 4.62 1.76 7.97
C SER A 38 5.26 0.44 7.48
N GLU A 39 5.47 -0.52 8.37
CA GLU A 39 5.97 -1.85 7.99
C GLU A 39 4.96 -2.63 7.15
N LEU A 40 3.66 -2.51 7.44
CA LEU A 40 2.60 -3.12 6.65
C LEU A 40 2.57 -2.57 5.22
N HIS A 41 2.71 -1.25 5.06
CA HIS A 41 2.80 -0.62 3.74
C HIS A 41 4.08 -1.03 2.99
N THR A 42 5.16 -1.31 3.70
CA THR A 42 6.39 -1.88 3.10
C THR A 42 6.14 -3.31 2.60
N ILE A 43 5.47 -4.14 3.39
CA ILE A 43 5.05 -5.50 2.97
C ILE A 43 4.17 -5.43 1.71
N GLU A 44 3.22 -4.52 1.67
CA GLU A 44 2.35 -4.29 0.52
C GLU A 44 3.15 -3.87 -0.73
N ALA A 45 4.09 -2.95 -0.58
CA ALA A 45 4.92 -2.48 -1.69
C ALA A 45 5.85 -3.58 -2.24
N ILE A 46 6.36 -4.47 -1.40
CA ILE A 46 7.13 -5.65 -1.84
C ILE A 46 6.22 -6.56 -2.67
N GLY A 47 5.03 -6.86 -2.17
CA GLY A 47 4.08 -7.74 -2.88
C GLY A 47 4.57 -9.18 -2.97
N LEU A 48 4.03 -9.92 -3.93
CA LEU A 48 4.22 -11.38 -4.03
C LEU A 48 5.44 -11.79 -4.86
N SER A 49 6.22 -10.86 -5.39
CA SER A 49 7.43 -11.13 -6.16
C SER A 49 8.64 -10.42 -5.55
N PHE A 50 9.82 -10.98 -5.76
CA PHE A 50 11.06 -10.31 -5.38
C PHE A 50 11.25 -9.02 -6.18
N LYS A 51 11.65 -7.95 -5.51
CA LYS A 51 11.90 -6.64 -6.09
C LYS A 51 13.24 -6.07 -5.64
N ARG A 52 13.78 -5.18 -6.44
CA ARG A 52 14.94 -4.38 -6.04
C ARG A 52 14.57 -3.39 -4.95
N MET A 53 15.53 -3.06 -4.10
CA MET A 53 15.34 -2.04 -3.06
C MET A 53 14.90 -0.70 -3.64
N THR A 54 15.46 -0.31 -4.80
CA THR A 54 15.10 0.94 -5.50
C THR A 54 13.67 0.95 -5.98
N GLU A 55 13.13 -0.17 -6.46
CA GLU A 55 11.73 -0.29 -6.88
C GLU A 55 10.78 -0.12 -5.69
N VAL A 56 11.06 -0.78 -4.57
CA VAL A 56 10.23 -0.69 -3.36
C VAL A 56 10.28 0.72 -2.78
N ALA A 57 11.47 1.34 -2.71
CA ALA A 57 11.63 2.70 -2.24
C ALA A 57 10.85 3.70 -3.10
N SER A 58 10.87 3.53 -4.42
CA SER A 58 10.10 4.34 -5.36
C SER A 58 8.60 4.20 -5.14
N LEU A 59 8.08 2.97 -4.95
CA LEU A 59 6.66 2.72 -4.66
C LEU A 59 6.20 3.37 -3.35
N LEU A 60 7.08 3.48 -2.36
CA LEU A 60 6.79 4.09 -1.07
C LEU A 60 7.08 5.60 -1.03
N ASN A 61 7.65 6.17 -2.10
CA ASN A 61 8.10 7.57 -2.16
C ASN A 61 9.08 7.93 -1.03
N ILE A 62 9.99 7.02 -0.72
CA ILE A 62 11.07 7.20 0.27
C ILE A 62 12.43 6.91 -0.37
N ASN A 63 13.51 7.33 0.29
CA ASN A 63 14.85 6.96 -0.14
C ASN A 63 15.22 5.53 0.30
N VAL A 64 16.23 4.95 -0.34
CA VAL A 64 16.69 3.59 -0.06
C VAL A 64 17.25 3.46 1.37
N SER A 65 17.87 4.49 1.92
CA SER A 65 18.38 4.49 3.30
C SER A 65 17.25 4.30 4.33
N THR A 66 16.15 5.01 4.16
CA THR A 66 14.95 4.86 5.01
C THR A 66 14.33 3.48 4.84
N LEU A 67 14.24 2.99 3.61
CA LEU A 67 13.73 1.64 3.33
C LEU A 67 14.60 0.57 3.99
N THR A 68 15.92 0.71 3.95
CA THR A 68 16.86 -0.26 4.55
C THR A 68 16.57 -0.47 6.04
N VAL A 69 16.28 0.60 6.78
CA VAL A 69 15.89 0.50 8.19
C VAL A 69 14.63 -0.32 8.38
N SER A 70 13.60 -0.06 7.58
CA SER A 70 12.34 -0.80 7.63
C SER A 70 12.53 -2.28 7.25
N ILE A 71 13.28 -2.55 6.19
CA ILE A 71 13.59 -3.91 5.75
C ILE A 71 14.36 -4.69 6.81
N ASN A 72 15.36 -4.08 7.46
CA ASN A 72 16.10 -4.72 8.55
C ASN A 72 15.19 -5.16 9.70
N LYS A 73 14.23 -4.32 10.07
CA LYS A 73 13.24 -4.66 11.10
C LYS A 73 12.34 -5.81 10.66
N LEU A 74 11.85 -5.77 9.42
CA LEU A 74 10.98 -6.80 8.86
C LEU A 74 11.70 -8.14 8.67
N VAL A 75 12.98 -8.14 8.30
CA VAL A 75 13.81 -9.35 8.25
C VAL A 75 13.96 -9.94 9.66
N LYS A 76 14.27 -9.10 10.66
CA LYS A 76 14.39 -9.55 12.05
C LYS A 76 13.08 -10.14 12.60
N LYS A 77 11.94 -9.58 12.22
CA LYS A 77 10.60 -10.08 12.58
C LYS A 77 10.15 -11.31 11.76
N GLY A 78 10.90 -11.68 10.71
CA GLY A 78 10.62 -12.84 9.87
C GLY A 78 9.60 -12.64 8.76
N TYR A 79 9.26 -11.40 8.40
CA TYR A 79 8.30 -11.09 7.32
C TYR A 79 8.95 -10.93 5.96
N VAL A 80 10.21 -10.57 5.90
CA VAL A 80 10.95 -10.28 4.67
C VAL A 80 12.24 -11.08 4.65
N GLU A 81 12.64 -11.49 3.46
CA GLU A 81 13.92 -12.12 3.19
C GLU A 81 14.64 -11.40 2.05
N ARG A 82 15.95 -11.50 2.05
CA ARG A 82 16.84 -10.99 1.01
C ARG A 82 17.45 -12.12 0.21
N LYS A 83 17.64 -11.89 -1.08
CA LYS A 83 18.49 -12.74 -1.93
C LYS A 83 19.26 -11.89 -2.90
N TYR A 84 20.36 -12.44 -3.42
CA TYR A 84 21.07 -11.83 -4.53
C TYR A 84 20.37 -12.13 -5.84
N SER A 85 20.40 -11.16 -6.77
CA SER A 85 19.91 -11.39 -8.13
C SER A 85 20.78 -12.43 -8.83
N GLU A 86 20.18 -13.36 -9.55
CA GLU A 86 20.89 -14.34 -10.37
C GLU A 86 21.62 -13.70 -11.57
N GLU A 87 21.06 -12.59 -12.08
CA GLU A 87 21.63 -11.83 -13.21
C GLU A 87 22.84 -10.99 -12.78
N ASP A 88 22.79 -10.37 -11.60
CA ASP A 88 23.89 -9.56 -11.04
C ASP A 88 23.92 -9.68 -9.51
N ARG A 89 24.92 -10.40 -9.00
CA ARG A 89 25.10 -10.65 -7.55
C ARG A 89 25.39 -9.40 -6.72
N ARG A 90 25.61 -8.25 -7.32
CA ARG A 90 25.72 -6.96 -6.64
C ARG A 90 24.35 -6.39 -6.27
N VAL A 91 23.30 -6.90 -6.91
CA VAL A 91 21.92 -6.46 -6.69
C VAL A 91 21.26 -7.34 -5.65
N VAL A 92 20.78 -6.70 -4.56
CA VAL A 92 19.99 -7.36 -3.52
C VAL A 92 18.51 -7.19 -3.85
N LEU A 93 17.80 -8.32 -3.82
CA LEU A 93 16.34 -8.38 -3.95
C LEU A 93 15.73 -8.64 -2.59
N VAL A 94 14.54 -8.08 -2.38
CA VAL A 94 13.71 -8.33 -1.19
C VAL A 94 12.41 -8.99 -1.60
N GLY A 95 11.96 -9.93 -0.80
CA GLY A 95 10.72 -10.66 -1.00
C GLY A 95 10.06 -11.02 0.32
N LEU A 96 8.80 -11.39 0.28
CA LEU A 96 8.06 -11.81 1.45
C LEU A 96 8.37 -13.27 1.78
N THR A 97 8.55 -13.56 3.06
CA THR A 97 8.51 -14.94 3.60
C THR A 97 7.07 -15.44 3.61
N HIS A 98 6.86 -16.71 3.98
CA HIS A 98 5.51 -17.22 4.21
C HIS A 98 4.72 -16.36 5.21
N LYS A 99 5.35 -15.97 6.31
CA LYS A 99 4.76 -15.05 7.31
C LYS A 99 4.42 -13.69 6.71
N GLY A 100 5.30 -13.14 5.88
CA GLY A 100 5.08 -11.88 5.15
C GLY A 100 3.92 -11.98 4.14
N MET A 101 3.81 -13.09 3.43
CA MET A 101 2.69 -13.33 2.51
C MET A 101 1.34 -13.43 3.24
N LEU A 102 1.28 -14.02 4.42
CA LEU A 102 0.07 -14.03 5.25
C LEU A 102 -0.34 -12.60 5.66
N ALA A 103 0.63 -11.78 6.10
CA ALA A 103 0.38 -10.37 6.42
C ALA A 103 -0.14 -9.60 5.21
N TYR A 104 0.47 -9.78 4.05
CA TYR A 104 0.03 -9.20 2.78
C TYR A 104 -1.42 -9.59 2.45
N ARG A 105 -1.78 -10.87 2.57
CA ARG A 105 -3.13 -11.37 2.29
C ARG A 105 -4.19 -10.82 3.23
N ILE A 106 -3.87 -10.66 4.51
CA ILE A 106 -4.77 -10.04 5.50
C ILE A 106 -5.08 -8.60 5.08
N HIS A 107 -4.05 -7.85 4.71
CA HIS A 107 -4.19 -6.46 4.27
C HIS A 107 -4.95 -6.34 2.94
N GLU A 108 -4.60 -7.18 1.96
CA GLU A 108 -5.32 -7.27 0.68
C GLU A 108 -6.81 -7.56 0.87
N SER A 109 -7.16 -8.47 1.79
CA SER A 109 -8.55 -8.79 2.10
C SER A 109 -9.33 -7.59 2.66
N PHE A 110 -8.72 -6.78 3.49
CA PHE A 110 -9.32 -5.53 3.98
C PHE A 110 -9.64 -4.58 2.83
N HIS A 111 -8.68 -4.34 1.94
CA HIS A 111 -8.90 -3.51 0.76
C HIS A 111 -9.96 -4.08 -0.18
N ALA A 112 -9.97 -5.39 -0.39
CA ALA A 112 -10.98 -6.03 -1.24
C ALA A 112 -12.41 -5.85 -0.71
N VAL A 113 -12.61 -5.95 0.59
CA VAL A 113 -13.93 -5.69 1.22
C VAL A 113 -14.33 -4.23 1.03
N MET A 114 -13.43 -3.30 1.28
CA MET A 114 -13.67 -1.87 1.11
C MET A 114 -14.07 -1.53 -0.33
N VAL A 115 -13.34 -2.05 -1.31
CA VAL A 115 -13.66 -1.85 -2.74
C VAL A 115 -15.03 -2.45 -3.09
N LYS A 116 -15.33 -3.66 -2.62
CA LYS A 116 -16.64 -4.29 -2.85
C LYS A 116 -17.79 -3.43 -2.32
N VAL A 117 -17.63 -2.85 -1.12
CA VAL A 117 -18.64 -1.95 -0.56
C VAL A 117 -18.80 -0.70 -1.40
N MET A 118 -17.69 -0.11 -1.84
CA MET A 118 -17.69 1.13 -2.64
C MET A 118 -18.40 0.97 -3.98
N ILE A 119 -18.19 -0.16 -4.68
CA ILE A 119 -18.76 -0.40 -6.01
C ILE A 119 -20.13 -1.08 -5.98
N LYS A 120 -20.59 -1.51 -4.79
CA LYS A 120 -21.88 -2.21 -4.66
C LYS A 120 -23.04 -1.36 -5.16
N GLY A 121 -23.77 -1.88 -6.15
CA GLY A 121 -24.93 -1.22 -6.73
C GLY A 121 -24.61 -0.24 -7.85
N LEU A 122 -23.36 -0.01 -8.18
CA LEU A 122 -22.98 0.78 -9.35
C LEU A 122 -23.22 -0.03 -10.64
N LYS A 123 -23.69 0.66 -11.67
CA LYS A 123 -23.73 0.13 -13.02
C LYS A 123 -22.32 0.15 -13.64
N GLU A 124 -22.13 -0.55 -14.73
CA GLU A 124 -20.83 -0.64 -15.41
C GLU A 124 -20.29 0.74 -15.83
N GLU A 125 -21.16 1.60 -16.37
CA GLU A 125 -20.80 2.97 -16.74
C GLU A 125 -20.39 3.82 -15.52
N GLU A 126 -21.11 3.69 -14.40
CA GLU A 126 -20.80 4.41 -13.16
C GLU A 126 -19.48 3.95 -12.56
N CYS A 127 -19.17 2.65 -12.62
CA CYS A 127 -17.87 2.12 -12.24
C CYS A 127 -16.74 2.69 -13.11
N LYS A 128 -16.97 2.80 -14.42
CA LYS A 128 -16.01 3.38 -15.36
C LYS A 128 -15.74 4.86 -15.03
N GLU A 129 -16.76 5.65 -14.77
CA GLU A 129 -16.64 7.06 -14.39
C GLU A 129 -15.87 7.23 -13.07
N LEU A 130 -16.13 6.36 -12.10
CA LEU A 130 -15.38 6.32 -10.83
C LEU A 130 -13.90 6.01 -11.07
N ILE A 131 -13.60 5.00 -11.85
CA ILE A 131 -12.22 4.62 -12.21
C ILE A 131 -11.50 5.78 -12.90
N ASP A 132 -12.14 6.43 -13.87
CA ASP A 132 -11.56 7.54 -14.60
C ASP A 132 -11.33 8.76 -13.69
N SER A 133 -12.21 8.99 -12.73
CA SER A 133 -12.04 10.05 -11.73
C SER A 133 -10.85 9.79 -10.80
N LEU A 134 -10.72 8.57 -10.32
CA LEU A 134 -9.57 8.15 -9.49
C LEU A 134 -8.25 8.20 -10.26
N LYS A 135 -8.26 7.81 -11.55
CA LYS A 135 -7.08 7.93 -12.43
C LYS A 135 -6.64 9.38 -12.61
N ARG A 136 -7.59 10.30 -12.84
CA ARG A 136 -7.27 11.74 -12.95
C ARG A 136 -6.63 12.27 -11.67
N LEU A 137 -7.17 11.92 -10.51
CA LEU A 137 -6.60 12.32 -9.22
C LEU A 137 -5.19 11.75 -9.02
N ASN A 138 -4.99 10.48 -9.34
CA ASN A 138 -3.68 9.84 -9.25
C ASN A 138 -2.65 10.47 -10.19
N THR A 139 -3.04 10.79 -11.43
CA THR A 139 -2.18 11.49 -12.39
C THR A 139 -1.79 12.88 -11.87
N PHE A 140 -2.74 13.63 -11.33
CA PHE A 140 -2.47 14.92 -10.71
C PHE A 140 -1.42 14.80 -9.59
N PHE A 141 -1.52 13.82 -8.70
CA PHE A 141 -0.53 13.61 -7.65
C PHE A 141 0.86 13.26 -8.19
N LYS A 142 0.93 12.47 -9.25
CA LYS A 142 2.21 12.15 -9.90
C LYS A 142 2.86 13.37 -10.53
N ASP A 143 2.08 14.15 -11.27
CA ASP A 143 2.60 15.29 -12.05
C ASP A 143 2.97 16.47 -11.15
N GLU A 144 2.16 16.79 -10.15
CA GLU A 144 2.37 17.96 -9.29
C GLU A 144 3.30 17.68 -8.11
N TYR A 145 3.29 16.45 -7.58
CA TYR A 145 4.01 16.10 -6.34
C TYR A 145 5.10 15.04 -6.54
N GLY A 146 5.30 14.55 -7.75
CA GLY A 146 6.31 13.53 -8.06
C GLY A 146 6.08 12.18 -7.38
N LEU A 147 4.84 11.83 -7.08
CA LEU A 147 4.50 10.57 -6.43
C LEU A 147 4.44 9.43 -7.44
N ASN A 148 5.03 8.27 -7.09
CA ASN A 148 5.20 7.12 -7.99
C ASN A 148 4.11 6.05 -7.84
N ARG A 149 3.13 6.27 -6.99
CA ARG A 149 1.99 5.37 -6.79
C ARG A 149 0.73 5.80 -7.50
#